data_05220a23657d1f6c1cad6670b99d3b95
#
_entry.id   05220a23657d1f6c1cad6670b99d3b95
#
_cell.length_a   1.000
_cell.length_b   1.000
_cell.length_c   1.000
_cell.angle_alpha   90.00
_cell.angle_beta   90.00
_cell.angle_gamma   90.00
#
_symmetry.space_group_name_H-M   'P 1'
#
loop_
_entity.id
_entity.type
_entity.pdbx_description
1 polymer ?
#
loop_
_entity_poly.entity_id
_entity_poly.type
_entity_poly.pdbx_seq_one_letter_code
_entity_poly.pdbx_strand_id
1 'polypeptide(L)'
;MIYRSIAALLGCLLLLPGTSYAAVDKKDEKPKWDVNAAHGKTKSVRFSTNEGTWLDLDVSPNGKTIAFSLLGDLYLLPIEGGKARRISQGPAWDVQPRFSPDGKEIAYTSDRGGGNNIW
;
A
#
# COMPACT_ATOMS: atom_id res chain seq x y z
N MET A 1 80.06 -42.04 -19.30
CA MET A 1 78.89 -42.16 -20.21
C MET A 1 77.68 -41.85 -19.43
N ILE A 2 77.11 -40.66 -19.59
CA ILE A 2 75.99 -40.15 -18.78
C ILE A 2 74.91 -39.81 -19.74
N TYR A 3 73.83 -40.59 -19.70
CA TYR A 3 72.55 -40.26 -20.42
C TYR A 3 71.69 -39.37 -19.55
N ARG A 4 71.42 -38.19 -20.03
CA ARG A 4 70.43 -37.28 -19.44
C ARG A 4 69.08 -37.41 -20.18
N SER A 5 68.11 -38.00 -19.52
CA SER A 5 66.76 -38.04 -20.00
C SER A 5 66.03 -36.72 -19.66
N ILE A 6 65.56 -36.01 -20.66
CA ILE A 6 64.74 -34.82 -20.53
C ILE A 6 63.28 -35.28 -20.56
N ALA A 7 62.59 -35.22 -19.43
CA ALA A 7 61.17 -35.42 -19.36
C ALA A 7 60.43 -34.13 -19.75
N ALA A 8 59.72 -34.15 -20.87
CA ALA A 8 58.84 -33.06 -21.29
C ALA A 8 57.51 -33.16 -20.54
N LEU A 9 57.25 -32.20 -19.63
CA LEU A 9 55.99 -32.01 -18.98
C LEU A 9 55.02 -31.32 -19.94
N LEU A 10 54.04 -32.07 -20.47
CA LEU A 10 52.92 -31.56 -21.23
C LEU A 10 51.87 -30.96 -20.27
N GLY A 11 51.86 -29.64 -20.13
CA GLY A 11 50.84 -28.94 -19.37
C GLY A 11 49.51 -28.94 -20.11
N CYS A 12 48.56 -29.74 -19.62
CA CYS A 12 47.20 -29.74 -20.10
C CYS A 12 46.44 -28.53 -19.53
N LEU A 13 46.32 -27.46 -20.33
CA LEU A 13 45.53 -26.28 -19.97
C LEU A 13 44.06 -26.60 -20.15
N LEU A 14 43.35 -26.94 -19.06
CA LEU A 14 41.89 -27.12 -19.03
C LEU A 14 41.23 -25.74 -19.19
N LEU A 15 40.76 -25.46 -20.40
CA LEU A 15 39.82 -24.37 -20.68
C LEU A 15 38.47 -24.72 -20.06
N LEU A 16 38.16 -24.16 -18.89
CA LEU A 16 36.79 -24.19 -18.34
C LEU A 16 35.91 -23.30 -19.19
N PRO A 17 34.76 -23.80 -19.68
CA PRO A 17 33.79 -22.94 -20.34
C PRO A 17 33.25 -21.95 -19.31
N GLY A 18 33.51 -20.66 -19.53
CA GLY A 18 32.90 -19.58 -18.77
C GLY A 18 31.40 -19.64 -18.91
N THR A 19 30.70 -19.96 -17.83
CA THR A 19 29.24 -19.80 -17.77
C THR A 19 28.94 -18.31 -17.84
N SER A 20 28.56 -17.86 -19.03
CA SER A 20 28.00 -16.54 -19.24
C SER A 20 26.65 -16.50 -18.51
N TYR A 21 26.61 -15.91 -17.32
CA TYR A 21 25.34 -15.53 -16.71
C TYR A 21 24.74 -14.44 -17.59
N ALA A 22 23.75 -14.83 -18.39
CA ALA A 22 22.91 -13.85 -19.06
C ALA A 22 22.31 -12.94 -17.98
N ALA A 23 22.63 -11.66 -18.06
CA ALA A 23 21.94 -10.65 -17.26
C ALA A 23 20.46 -10.79 -17.58
N VAL A 24 19.65 -11.15 -16.58
CA VAL A 24 18.20 -11.11 -16.71
C VAL A 24 17.84 -9.64 -16.94
N ASP A 25 17.49 -9.34 -18.18
CA ASP A 25 16.93 -8.04 -18.54
C ASP A 25 15.76 -7.79 -17.58
N LYS A 26 15.92 -6.83 -16.66
CA LYS A 26 14.79 -6.33 -15.87
C LYS A 26 13.84 -5.71 -16.90
N LYS A 27 12.88 -6.51 -17.36
CA LYS A 27 11.74 -6.03 -18.11
C LYS A 27 11.25 -4.79 -17.39
N ASP A 28 11.15 -3.67 -18.10
CA ASP A 28 10.56 -2.43 -17.61
C ASP A 28 9.17 -2.76 -17.05
N GLU A 29 9.09 -3.05 -15.75
CA GLU A 29 7.82 -3.17 -15.07
C GLU A 29 7.19 -1.78 -15.12
N LYS A 30 6.11 -1.68 -15.89
CA LYS A 30 5.29 -0.47 -15.88
C LYS A 30 5.01 -0.11 -14.43
N PRO A 31 5.19 1.15 -14.02
CA PRO A 31 4.94 1.55 -12.65
C PRO A 31 3.56 1.05 -12.24
N LYS A 32 3.51 0.27 -11.15
CA LYS A 32 2.26 -0.24 -10.62
C LYS A 32 1.39 0.95 -10.22
N TRP A 33 0.14 0.96 -10.68
CA TRP A 33 -0.82 1.99 -10.26
C TRP A 33 -0.90 2.05 -8.74
N ASP A 34 -0.69 3.24 -8.19
CA ASP A 34 -0.77 3.50 -6.75
C ASP A 34 -1.90 4.49 -6.49
N VAL A 35 -2.96 4.04 -5.87
CA VAL A 35 -4.13 4.86 -5.50
C VAL A 35 -3.74 6.01 -4.59
N ASN A 36 -2.72 5.83 -3.75
CA ASN A 36 -2.28 6.84 -2.79
C ASN A 36 -1.38 7.91 -3.43
N ALA A 37 -0.95 7.71 -4.66
CA ALA A 37 -0.16 8.71 -5.39
C ALA A 37 -1.04 9.77 -6.02
N ALA A 38 -0.61 11.02 -5.97
CA ALA A 38 -1.28 12.09 -6.71
C ALA A 38 -1.01 11.94 -8.21
N HIS A 39 -2.04 11.61 -8.99
CA HIS A 39 -1.95 11.40 -10.45
C HIS A 39 -2.07 12.70 -11.27
N GLY A 40 -1.83 13.85 -10.63
CA GLY A 40 -1.91 15.17 -11.28
C GLY A 40 -1.67 16.31 -10.30
N LYS A 41 -1.93 17.53 -10.78
CA LYS A 41 -1.86 18.72 -9.92
C LYS A 41 -2.98 18.68 -8.89
N THR A 42 -2.63 18.74 -7.62
CA THR A 42 -3.59 18.77 -6.52
C THR A 42 -3.74 20.20 -5.97
N LYS A 43 -4.93 20.48 -5.43
CA LYS A 43 -5.25 21.72 -4.72
C LYS A 43 -5.89 21.38 -3.39
N SER A 44 -5.37 21.94 -2.32
CA SER A 44 -6.00 21.81 -1.01
C SER A 44 -7.23 22.72 -0.92
N VAL A 45 -8.37 22.14 -0.59
CA VAL A 45 -9.62 22.86 -0.35
C VAL A 45 -10.01 22.66 1.11
N ARG A 46 -10.37 23.77 1.78
CA ARG A 46 -10.87 23.73 3.17
C ARG A 46 -12.26 24.34 3.18
N PHE A 47 -13.20 23.62 3.77
CA PHE A 47 -14.57 24.08 3.96
C PHE A 47 -15.11 23.50 5.27
N SER A 48 -16.23 24.05 5.73
CA SER A 48 -17.00 23.53 6.85
C SER A 48 -18.41 23.22 6.35
N THR A 49 -18.95 22.08 6.74
CA THR A 49 -20.31 21.68 6.37
C THR A 49 -20.98 21.00 7.56
N ASN A 50 -22.30 21.06 7.63
CA ASN A 50 -23.16 20.32 8.54
C ASN A 50 -24.06 19.32 7.80
N GLU A 51 -23.81 19.09 6.53
CA GLU A 51 -24.56 18.15 5.70
C GLU A 51 -23.61 17.41 4.76
N GLY A 52 -24.03 16.25 4.28
CA GLY A 52 -23.32 15.43 3.30
C GLY A 52 -24.26 14.46 2.62
N THR A 53 -23.80 13.90 1.49
CA THR A 53 -24.55 12.88 0.73
C THR A 53 -23.75 11.58 0.71
N TRP A 54 -24.46 10.46 0.59
CA TRP A 54 -23.86 9.11 0.56
C TRP A 54 -22.98 8.81 1.78
N LEU A 55 -23.49 9.16 2.94
CA LEU A 55 -22.83 8.90 4.21
C LEU A 55 -23.13 7.47 4.64
N ASP A 56 -22.09 6.63 4.69
CA ASP A 56 -22.14 5.39 5.45
C ASP A 56 -21.75 5.67 6.88
N LEU A 57 -22.48 5.10 7.83
CA LEU A 57 -22.18 5.30 9.25
C LEU A 57 -22.38 4.04 10.09
N ASP A 58 -21.76 4.05 11.25
CA ASP A 58 -21.98 3.09 12.31
C ASP A 58 -21.87 3.78 13.68
N VAL A 59 -22.54 3.22 14.69
CA VAL A 59 -22.51 3.73 16.06
C VAL A 59 -21.69 2.80 16.94
N SER A 60 -20.79 3.37 17.74
CA SER A 60 -19.99 2.60 18.67
C SER A 60 -20.85 1.75 19.61
N PRO A 61 -20.38 0.57 20.09
CA PRO A 61 -21.15 -0.32 20.96
C PRO A 61 -21.62 0.34 22.27
N ASN A 62 -20.92 1.35 22.75
CA ASN A 62 -21.31 2.13 23.93
C ASN A 62 -22.28 3.27 23.64
N GLY A 63 -22.71 3.46 22.39
CA GLY A 63 -23.65 4.47 21.94
C GLY A 63 -23.16 5.93 21.98
N LYS A 64 -21.85 6.17 22.16
CA LYS A 64 -21.32 7.52 22.40
C LYS A 64 -20.67 8.17 21.19
N THR A 65 -20.36 7.39 20.14
CA THR A 65 -19.59 7.88 19.00
C THR A 65 -20.20 7.36 17.70
N ILE A 66 -20.30 8.22 16.71
CA ILE A 66 -20.65 7.88 15.33
C ILE A 66 -19.36 7.85 14.51
N ALA A 67 -19.09 6.75 13.81
CA ALA A 67 -18.12 6.70 12.72
C ALA A 67 -18.88 6.89 11.41
N PHE A 68 -18.39 7.72 10.51
CA PHE A 68 -19.01 7.93 9.21
C PHE A 68 -17.98 8.26 8.13
N SER A 69 -18.37 8.03 6.88
CA SER A 69 -17.58 8.42 5.71
C SER A 69 -18.11 9.72 5.11
N LEU A 70 -17.21 10.60 4.69
CA LEU A 70 -17.53 11.81 3.93
C LEU A 70 -16.42 12.10 2.93
N LEU A 71 -16.76 12.13 1.64
CA LEU A 71 -15.83 12.42 0.53
C LEU A 71 -14.60 11.49 0.49
N GLY A 72 -14.80 10.21 0.83
CA GLY A 72 -13.74 9.22 0.82
C GLY A 72 -12.82 9.22 2.04
N ASP A 73 -13.10 10.03 3.06
CA ASP A 73 -12.42 10.00 4.35
C ASP A 73 -13.36 9.55 5.47
N LEU A 74 -12.80 8.99 6.54
CA LEU A 74 -13.52 8.56 7.74
C LEU A 74 -13.42 9.60 8.85
N TYR A 75 -14.53 9.75 9.57
CA TYR A 75 -14.67 10.70 10.66
C TYR A 75 -15.31 10.06 11.88
N LEU A 76 -14.97 10.59 13.06
CA LEU A 76 -15.66 10.30 14.33
C LEU A 76 -16.35 11.56 14.83
N LEU A 77 -17.61 11.41 15.23
CA LEU A 77 -18.44 12.47 15.81
C LEU A 77 -19.02 11.98 17.13
N PRO A 78 -18.95 12.77 18.23
CA PRO A 78 -19.72 12.48 19.44
C PRO A 78 -21.22 12.36 19.15
N ILE A 79 -21.91 11.45 19.82
CA ILE A 79 -23.37 11.24 19.59
C ILE A 79 -24.19 12.49 19.91
N GLU A 80 -23.71 13.32 20.83
CA GLU A 80 -24.32 14.59 21.18
C GLU A 80 -24.07 15.69 20.14
N GLY A 81 -23.34 15.39 19.08
CA GLY A 81 -22.97 16.34 18.03
C GLY A 81 -21.67 17.07 18.30
N GLY A 82 -21.47 18.18 17.58
CA GLY A 82 -20.27 19.01 17.70
C GLY A 82 -19.35 18.87 16.50
N LYS A 83 -18.04 18.88 16.72
CA LYS A 83 -17.04 18.84 15.64
C LYS A 83 -16.57 17.42 15.37
N ALA A 84 -16.76 16.95 14.15
CA ALA A 84 -16.22 15.68 13.70
C ALA A 84 -14.68 15.72 13.61
N ARG A 85 -14.02 14.64 14.01
CA ARG A 85 -12.58 14.41 13.89
C ARG A 85 -12.31 13.43 12.74
N ARG A 86 -11.52 13.87 11.76
CA ARG A 86 -11.07 12.99 10.68
C ARG A 86 -10.09 11.95 11.21
N ILE A 87 -10.23 10.69 10.81
CA ILE A 87 -9.40 9.56 11.23
C ILE A 87 -8.69 8.86 10.06
N SER A 88 -9.12 9.08 8.82
CA SER A 88 -8.37 8.67 7.64
C SER A 88 -8.10 9.87 6.73
N GLN A 89 -7.15 9.73 5.81
CA GLN A 89 -6.80 10.76 4.85
C GLN A 89 -6.02 10.17 3.67
N GLY A 90 -6.00 10.91 2.56
CA GLY A 90 -5.26 10.55 1.36
C GLY A 90 -6.16 10.45 0.15
N PRO A 91 -5.63 10.01 -1.01
CA PRO A 91 -6.41 9.84 -2.23
C PRO A 91 -7.30 8.59 -2.23
N ALA A 92 -7.06 7.63 -1.35
CA ALA A 92 -7.84 6.40 -1.25
C ALA A 92 -9.29 6.70 -0.85
N TRP A 93 -10.21 5.89 -1.35
CA TRP A 93 -11.64 5.99 -1.08
C TRP A 93 -12.02 5.12 0.10
N ASP A 94 -12.06 5.72 1.30
CA ASP A 94 -12.38 5.05 2.56
C ASP A 94 -13.87 5.22 2.90
N VAL A 95 -14.61 4.11 2.99
CA VAL A 95 -16.08 4.11 3.19
C VAL A 95 -16.54 2.95 4.07
N GLN A 96 -17.81 2.94 4.43
CA GLN A 96 -18.48 1.86 5.14
C GLN A 96 -17.80 1.48 6.47
N PRO A 97 -17.56 2.43 7.37
CA PRO A 97 -16.96 2.12 8.67
C PRO A 97 -17.86 1.21 9.50
N ARG A 98 -17.24 0.29 10.27
CA ARG A 98 -17.91 -0.58 11.24
C ARG A 98 -17.05 -0.71 12.48
N PHE A 99 -17.62 -0.44 13.64
CA PHE A 99 -16.94 -0.69 14.91
C PHE A 99 -16.78 -2.19 15.19
N SER A 100 -15.67 -2.56 15.79
CA SER A 100 -15.54 -3.87 16.42
C SER A 100 -16.53 -4.01 17.60
N PRO A 101 -16.93 -5.23 17.97
CA PRO A 101 -17.87 -5.47 19.07
C PRO A 101 -17.41 -4.87 20.41
N ASP A 102 -16.11 -4.73 20.63
CA ASP A 102 -15.53 -4.11 21.82
C ASP A 102 -15.30 -2.60 21.67
N GLY A 103 -15.58 -2.02 20.48
CA GLY A 103 -15.47 -0.59 20.16
C GLY A 103 -14.04 -0.05 20.07
N LYS A 104 -13.03 -0.91 20.03
CA LYS A 104 -11.62 -0.47 19.99
C LYS A 104 -11.10 -0.24 18.60
N GLU A 105 -11.66 -0.92 17.61
CA GLU A 105 -11.23 -0.89 16.23
C GLU A 105 -12.36 -0.49 15.30
N ILE A 106 -12.02 -0.04 14.11
CA ILE A 106 -12.97 0.28 13.05
C ILE A 106 -12.47 -0.42 11.79
N ALA A 107 -13.26 -1.37 11.29
CA ALA A 107 -13.07 -1.92 9.96
C ALA A 107 -13.76 -1.02 8.92
N TYR A 108 -13.20 -0.92 7.72
CA TYR A 108 -13.77 -0.11 6.65
C TYR A 108 -13.35 -0.65 5.28
N THR A 109 -14.09 -0.28 4.25
CA THR A 109 -13.73 -0.58 2.86
C THR A 109 -12.81 0.51 2.31
N SER A 110 -11.73 0.12 1.62
CA SER A 110 -10.80 1.05 0.98
C SER A 110 -10.17 0.45 -0.27
N ASP A 111 -9.89 1.28 -1.26
CA ASP A 111 -9.17 0.93 -2.48
C ASP A 111 -7.65 1.17 -2.39
N ARG A 112 -7.12 1.53 -1.20
CA ARG A 112 -5.71 1.88 -0.99
C ARG A 112 -4.69 0.82 -1.40
N GLY A 113 -5.12 -0.42 -1.52
CA GLY A 113 -4.32 -1.55 -2.00
C GLY A 113 -4.39 -1.76 -3.52
N GLY A 114 -5.05 -0.87 -4.28
CA GLY A 114 -5.27 -0.98 -5.72
C GLY A 114 -6.57 -1.66 -6.09
N GLY A 115 -7.42 -1.98 -5.12
CA GLY A 115 -8.76 -2.52 -5.27
C GLY A 115 -9.47 -2.52 -3.91
N ASN A 116 -10.80 -2.62 -3.93
CA ASN A 116 -11.60 -2.58 -2.71
C ASN A 116 -11.30 -3.78 -1.82
N ASN A 117 -10.86 -3.52 -0.60
CA ASN A 117 -10.62 -4.48 0.46
C ASN A 117 -11.08 -3.94 1.81
N ILE A 118 -11.20 -4.83 2.80
CA ILE A 118 -11.44 -4.47 4.19
C ILE A 118 -10.09 -4.18 4.86
N TRP A 119 -10.07 -3.11 5.60
CA TRP A 119 -8.92 -2.60 6.34
C TRP A 119 -9.28 -2.40 7.81
#